data_80bd9989fbea26e046b38cb218fa5f5e
#
_entry.id   80bd9989fbea26e046b38cb218fa5f5e
#
_cell.length_a   1.000
_cell.length_b   1.000
_cell.length_c   1.000
_cell.angle_alpha   90.00
_cell.angle_beta   90.00
_cell.angle_gamma   90.00
#
_symmetry.space_group_name_H-M   'P 1'
#
loop_
_entity.id
_entity.type
_entity.pdbx_description
1 polymer ?
#
loop_
_entity_poly.entity_id
_entity_poly.type
_entity_poly.pdbx_seq_one_letter_code
_entity_poly.pdbx_strand_id
1 'polypeptide(L)'
;MYKNLTELKTNLDHVFTFHDPQIKIHKPEKVASIIDKIIYTSVFTKDESLQTKTRKIIHLLAKEVGVLSSSIQPLYKAFADGKVHGFTVPAMNLRMLTYDVARAIFRIAKEKNAGAFIIEIAKTESEYTDQEPSEFITVVLAAAIKESYQHPVFSQGDRCQFSA
;
A
#
# COMPACT_ATOMS: atom_id res chain seq x y z
N MET A 1 -13.74 -6.32 11.43
CA MET A 1 -12.43 -6.91 11.78
C MET A 1 -12.58 -8.42 11.84
N TYR A 2 -11.60 -9.18 11.37
CA TYR A 2 -11.51 -10.62 11.61
C TYR A 2 -10.93 -10.87 13.01
N LYS A 3 -11.43 -11.89 13.70
CA LYS A 3 -10.99 -12.22 15.06
C LYS A 3 -9.66 -13.00 15.07
N ASN A 4 -9.42 -13.78 14.04
CA ASN A 4 -8.21 -14.60 13.88
C ASN A 4 -8.00 -14.98 12.41
N LEU A 5 -6.85 -15.58 12.11
CA LEU A 5 -6.47 -16.00 10.76
C LEU A 5 -7.39 -17.08 10.18
N THR A 6 -7.91 -17.96 11.00
CA THR A 6 -8.83 -19.03 10.56
C THR A 6 -10.12 -18.43 10.04
N GLU A 7 -10.73 -17.51 10.81
CA GLU A 7 -11.93 -16.79 10.38
C GLU A 7 -11.70 -16.03 9.06
N LEU A 8 -10.55 -15.33 8.95
CA LEU A 8 -10.18 -14.63 7.72
C LEU A 8 -10.11 -15.60 6.53
N LYS A 9 -9.37 -16.69 6.67
CA LYS A 9 -9.21 -17.68 5.61
C LYS A 9 -10.57 -18.27 5.20
N THR A 10 -11.36 -18.75 6.16
CA THR A 10 -12.68 -19.35 5.88
C THR A 10 -13.62 -18.37 5.16
N ASN A 11 -13.62 -17.10 5.55
CA ASN A 11 -14.48 -16.09 4.91
C ASN A 11 -14.02 -15.69 3.51
N LEU A 12 -12.73 -15.81 3.22
CA LEU A 12 -12.12 -15.31 1.97
C LEU A 12 -11.62 -16.41 1.02
N ASP A 13 -11.76 -17.69 1.40
CA ASP A 13 -11.31 -18.82 0.61
C ASP A 13 -11.92 -18.84 -0.81
N HIS A 14 -13.12 -18.32 -0.96
CA HIS A 14 -13.77 -18.19 -2.26
C HIS A 14 -13.20 -17.06 -3.14
N VAL A 15 -12.37 -16.16 -2.57
CA VAL A 15 -11.70 -15.07 -3.31
C VAL A 15 -10.23 -15.40 -3.51
N PHE A 16 -9.55 -15.86 -2.46
CA PHE A 16 -8.15 -16.30 -2.52
C PHE A 16 -7.85 -17.35 -1.47
N THR A 17 -6.85 -18.20 -1.71
CA THR A 17 -6.25 -19.08 -0.71
C THR A 17 -4.86 -18.59 -0.34
N PHE A 18 -4.56 -18.62 0.96
CA PHE A 18 -3.28 -18.21 1.52
C PHE A 18 -2.56 -19.37 2.20
N HIS A 19 -1.43 -19.78 1.62
CA HIS A 19 -0.49 -20.75 2.16
C HIS A 19 0.88 -20.09 2.25
N ASP A 20 1.22 -19.56 3.43
CA ASP A 20 2.45 -18.81 3.66
C ASP A 20 3.70 -19.51 3.08
N PRO A 21 4.48 -18.90 2.19
CA PRO A 21 4.47 -17.49 1.77
C PRO A 21 3.67 -17.20 0.48
N GLN A 22 2.79 -18.06 0.04
CA GLN A 22 2.11 -17.96 -1.25
C GLN A 22 0.64 -17.57 -1.10
N ILE A 23 0.12 -16.86 -2.09
CA ILE A 23 -1.30 -16.55 -2.24
C ILE A 23 -1.74 -16.95 -3.66
N LYS A 24 -2.95 -17.52 -3.75
CA LYS A 24 -3.57 -17.83 -5.05
C LYS A 24 -4.92 -17.12 -5.09
N ILE A 25 -5.07 -16.19 -6.03
CA ILE A 25 -6.33 -15.46 -6.22
C ILE A 25 -7.23 -16.28 -7.17
N HIS A 26 -8.49 -16.46 -6.76
CA HIS A 26 -9.53 -17.15 -7.54
C HIS A 26 -10.45 -16.16 -8.21
N LYS A 27 -10.69 -14.99 -7.59
CA LYS A 27 -11.61 -13.93 -8.07
C LYS A 27 -10.96 -12.57 -7.96
N PRO A 28 -10.08 -12.19 -8.92
CA PRO A 28 -9.37 -10.90 -8.88
C PRO A 28 -10.30 -9.69 -8.77
N GLU A 29 -11.46 -9.76 -9.43
CA GLU A 29 -12.48 -8.71 -9.43
C GLU A 29 -13.11 -8.44 -8.05
N LYS A 30 -12.98 -9.38 -7.12
CA LYS A 30 -13.50 -9.25 -5.76
C LYS A 30 -12.47 -8.73 -4.76
N VAL A 31 -11.19 -8.69 -5.10
CA VAL A 31 -10.13 -8.29 -4.16
C VAL A 31 -10.35 -6.88 -3.63
N ALA A 32 -10.71 -5.94 -4.50
CA ALA A 32 -11.01 -4.56 -4.09
C ALA A 32 -12.21 -4.45 -3.13
N SER A 33 -13.17 -5.36 -3.19
CA SER A 33 -14.34 -5.33 -2.32
C SER A 33 -14.07 -5.84 -0.90
N ILE A 34 -13.05 -6.69 -0.73
CA ILE A 34 -12.74 -7.32 0.56
C ILE A 34 -11.62 -6.61 1.32
N ILE A 35 -10.84 -5.75 0.65
CA ILE A 35 -9.61 -5.18 1.22
C ILE A 35 -9.87 -4.31 2.45
N ASP A 36 -11.01 -3.60 2.51
CA ASP A 36 -11.36 -2.73 3.64
C ASP A 36 -11.34 -3.50 4.97
N LYS A 37 -11.95 -4.68 5.01
CA LYS A 37 -12.01 -5.48 6.24
C LYS A 37 -10.65 -6.06 6.60
N ILE A 38 -9.81 -6.38 5.62
CA ILE A 38 -8.47 -6.91 5.84
C ILE A 38 -7.56 -5.82 6.40
N ILE A 39 -7.54 -4.61 5.78
CA ILE A 39 -6.71 -3.52 6.29
C ILE A 39 -7.18 -3.03 7.66
N TYR A 40 -8.49 -2.94 7.89
CA TYR A 40 -9.02 -2.63 9.21
C TYR A 40 -8.57 -3.64 10.27
N THR A 41 -8.54 -4.93 9.94
CA THR A 41 -8.01 -5.95 10.83
C THR A 41 -6.51 -5.75 11.07
N SER A 42 -5.74 -5.46 10.03
CA SER A 42 -4.29 -5.25 10.11
C SER A 42 -3.90 -4.09 11.04
N VAL A 43 -4.68 -3.01 11.03
CA VAL A 43 -4.37 -1.81 11.82
C VAL A 43 -4.85 -1.93 13.27
N PHE A 44 -6.06 -2.46 13.48
CA PHE A 44 -6.71 -2.39 14.79
C PHE A 44 -6.68 -3.68 15.62
N THR A 45 -6.12 -4.77 15.10
CA THR A 45 -5.94 -5.98 15.91
C THR A 45 -4.85 -5.78 16.95
N LYS A 46 -5.08 -6.34 18.16
CA LYS A 46 -4.05 -6.43 19.20
C LYS A 46 -3.24 -7.74 19.13
N ASP A 47 -3.62 -8.64 18.22
CA ASP A 47 -2.89 -9.89 17.97
C ASP A 47 -1.78 -9.61 16.93
N GLU A 48 -0.54 -9.54 17.40
CA GLU A 48 0.64 -9.28 16.57
C GLU A 48 0.82 -10.30 15.45
N SER A 49 0.48 -11.59 15.72
CA SER A 49 0.55 -12.64 14.71
C SER A 49 -0.47 -12.41 13.59
N LEU A 50 -1.69 -12.03 13.95
CA LEU A 50 -2.73 -11.69 12.99
C LEU A 50 -2.37 -10.41 12.21
N GLN A 51 -1.84 -9.40 12.89
CA GLN A 51 -1.36 -8.16 12.28
C GLN A 51 -0.30 -8.44 11.22
N THR A 52 0.75 -9.16 11.57
CA THR A 52 1.84 -9.52 10.65
C THR A 52 1.33 -10.30 9.45
N LYS A 53 0.45 -11.27 9.67
CA LYS A 53 -0.10 -12.10 8.59
C LYS A 53 -1.05 -11.32 7.68
N THR A 54 -1.86 -10.42 8.21
CA THR A 54 -2.74 -9.58 7.39
C THR A 54 -1.96 -8.56 6.58
N ARG A 55 -0.90 -7.95 7.13
CA ARG A 55 0.04 -7.12 6.37
C ARG A 55 0.65 -7.91 5.21
N LYS A 56 1.17 -9.11 5.47
CA LYS A 56 1.71 -9.99 4.43
C LYS A 56 0.70 -10.33 3.34
N ILE A 57 -0.53 -10.68 3.71
CA ILE A 57 -1.62 -10.95 2.76
C ILE A 57 -1.86 -9.73 1.86
N ILE A 58 -1.92 -8.52 2.41
CA ILE A 58 -2.12 -7.29 1.62
C ILE A 58 -1.00 -7.10 0.61
N HIS A 59 0.26 -7.26 1.01
CA HIS A 59 1.41 -7.15 0.11
C HIS A 59 1.38 -8.18 -1.02
N LEU A 60 1.00 -9.42 -0.71
CA LEU A 60 0.87 -10.47 -1.71
C LEU A 60 -0.31 -10.21 -2.66
N LEU A 61 -1.47 -9.81 -2.13
CA LEU A 61 -2.62 -9.42 -2.94
C LEU A 61 -2.26 -8.26 -3.87
N ALA A 62 -1.58 -7.23 -3.35
CA ALA A 62 -1.13 -6.09 -4.15
C ALA A 62 -0.30 -6.54 -5.35
N LYS A 63 0.71 -7.38 -5.11
CA LYS A 63 1.57 -7.94 -6.16
C LYS A 63 0.76 -8.70 -7.22
N GLU A 64 -0.14 -9.58 -6.80
CA GLU A 64 -0.92 -10.41 -7.70
C GLU A 64 -1.95 -9.62 -8.54
N VAL A 65 -2.47 -8.50 -8.02
CA VAL A 65 -3.40 -7.65 -8.78
C VAL A 65 -2.71 -6.51 -9.54
N GLY A 66 -1.37 -6.51 -9.60
CA GLY A 66 -0.60 -5.53 -10.38
C GLY A 66 -0.37 -4.19 -9.68
N VAL A 67 -0.59 -4.11 -8.36
CA VAL A 67 -0.22 -2.96 -7.52
C VAL A 67 1.20 -3.20 -7.01
N LEU A 68 2.19 -2.54 -7.60
CA LEU A 68 3.60 -2.81 -7.31
C LEU A 68 4.22 -1.68 -6.50
N SER A 69 4.64 -1.97 -5.26
CA SER A 69 5.57 -1.09 -4.54
C SER A 69 6.89 -1.01 -5.32
N SER A 70 7.28 0.18 -5.70
CA SER A 70 8.39 0.41 -6.64
C SER A 70 9.28 1.54 -6.18
N SER A 71 10.55 1.52 -6.63
CA SER A 71 11.47 2.62 -6.42
C SER A 71 11.30 3.70 -7.49
N ILE A 72 11.30 4.97 -7.08
CA ILE A 72 11.30 6.13 -7.99
C ILE A 72 12.68 6.39 -8.60
N GLN A 73 13.74 5.80 -8.07
CA GLN A 73 15.12 6.06 -8.45
C GLN A 73 15.41 5.88 -9.96
N PRO A 74 14.87 4.88 -10.67
CA PRO A 74 15.07 4.77 -12.11
C PRO A 74 14.55 5.98 -12.89
N LEU A 75 13.44 6.58 -12.44
CA LEU A 75 12.89 7.80 -13.06
C LEU A 75 13.80 9.01 -12.80
N TYR A 76 14.28 9.18 -11.56
CA TYR A 76 15.22 10.25 -11.24
C TYR A 76 16.54 10.12 -12.01
N LYS A 77 17.04 8.90 -12.19
CA LYS A 77 18.20 8.67 -13.06
C LYS A 77 17.90 9.07 -14.51
N ALA A 78 16.73 8.75 -15.04
CA ALA A 78 16.35 9.14 -16.39
C ALA A 78 16.27 10.67 -16.56
N PHE A 79 15.80 11.42 -15.53
CA PHE A 79 15.89 12.89 -15.51
C PHE A 79 17.34 13.36 -15.54
N ALA A 80 18.21 12.81 -14.68
CA ALA A 80 19.62 13.18 -14.62
C ALA A 80 20.36 12.89 -15.95
N ASP A 81 20.02 11.80 -16.62
CA ASP A 81 20.56 11.41 -17.93
C ASP A 81 19.95 12.24 -19.09
N GLY A 82 19.01 13.15 -18.83
CA GLY A 82 18.31 13.96 -19.86
C GLY A 82 17.35 13.16 -20.75
N LYS A 83 17.03 11.90 -20.36
CA LYS A 83 16.13 11.03 -21.15
C LYS A 83 14.66 11.39 -21.03
N VAL A 84 14.28 12.04 -19.93
CA VAL A 84 12.92 12.52 -19.67
C VAL A 84 12.98 13.94 -19.11
N HIS A 85 12.02 14.78 -19.48
CA HIS A 85 11.94 16.18 -19.03
C HIS A 85 10.51 16.71 -19.22
N GLY A 86 10.25 17.93 -18.76
CA GLY A 86 9.01 18.64 -19.01
C GLY A 86 7.87 18.34 -18.02
N PHE A 87 8.14 17.58 -16.96
CA PHE A 87 7.18 17.35 -15.87
C PHE A 87 7.90 17.25 -14.52
N THR A 88 7.14 17.32 -13.46
CA THR A 88 7.61 17.16 -12.08
C THR A 88 6.97 15.92 -11.44
N VAL A 89 7.63 15.39 -10.40
CA VAL A 89 7.10 14.29 -9.58
C VAL A 89 6.71 14.88 -8.21
N PRO A 90 5.41 15.10 -7.95
CA PRO A 90 4.98 15.57 -6.64
C PRO A 90 5.21 14.50 -5.58
N ALA A 91 5.61 14.92 -4.39
CA ALA A 91 5.72 14.10 -3.19
C ALA A 91 4.74 14.62 -2.13
N MET A 92 4.00 13.73 -1.51
CA MET A 92 2.91 14.06 -0.62
C MET A 92 3.05 13.30 0.70
N ASN A 93 3.24 14.04 1.81
CA ASN A 93 3.22 13.46 3.15
C ASN A 93 1.78 13.25 3.62
N LEU A 94 1.44 12.03 3.97
CA LEU A 94 0.13 11.69 4.54
C LEU A 94 0.24 11.54 6.05
N ARG A 95 -0.34 12.48 6.80
CA ARG A 95 -0.21 12.60 8.25
C ARG A 95 -1.41 12.12 9.04
N MET A 96 -2.56 11.95 8.38
CA MET A 96 -3.79 11.47 9.00
C MET A 96 -4.70 10.86 7.94
N LEU A 97 -5.63 10.00 8.37
CA LEU A 97 -6.60 9.34 7.49
C LEU A 97 -5.92 8.70 6.27
N THR A 98 -4.75 8.11 6.48
CA THR A 98 -3.85 7.64 5.42
C THR A 98 -4.59 6.80 4.39
N TYR A 99 -5.48 5.90 4.82
CA TYR A 99 -6.25 5.05 3.91
C TYR A 99 -7.18 5.86 2.99
N ASP A 100 -7.97 6.76 3.55
CA ASP A 100 -8.97 7.51 2.79
C ASP A 100 -8.33 8.56 1.88
N VAL A 101 -7.27 9.23 2.36
CA VAL A 101 -6.52 10.21 1.55
C VAL A 101 -5.78 9.50 0.42
N ALA A 102 -5.11 8.37 0.67
CA ALA A 102 -4.44 7.59 -0.36
C ALA A 102 -5.44 7.09 -1.42
N ARG A 103 -6.62 6.61 -1.01
CA ARG A 103 -7.69 6.24 -1.94
C ARG A 103 -8.12 7.40 -2.83
N ALA A 104 -8.33 8.59 -2.24
CA ALA A 104 -8.67 9.78 -3.02
C ALA A 104 -7.58 10.12 -4.04
N ILE A 105 -6.30 10.07 -3.65
CA ILE A 105 -5.16 10.28 -4.54
C ILE A 105 -5.17 9.28 -5.71
N PHE A 106 -5.28 7.98 -5.44
CA PHE A 106 -5.27 6.95 -6.49
C PHE A 106 -6.46 7.08 -7.44
N ARG A 107 -7.65 7.43 -6.94
CA ARG A 107 -8.83 7.67 -7.75
C ARG A 107 -8.62 8.84 -8.71
N ILE A 108 -8.17 9.98 -8.18
CA ILE A 108 -7.88 11.18 -8.98
C ILE A 108 -6.75 10.91 -9.97
N ALA A 109 -5.70 10.20 -9.56
CA ALA A 109 -4.60 9.82 -10.44
C ALA A 109 -5.08 9.00 -11.65
N LYS A 110 -5.98 8.06 -11.44
CA LYS A 110 -6.61 7.30 -12.54
C LYS A 110 -7.46 8.19 -13.45
N GLU A 111 -8.36 8.98 -12.84
CA GLU A 111 -9.27 9.87 -13.60
C GLU A 111 -8.51 10.89 -14.45
N LYS A 112 -7.38 11.40 -13.97
CA LYS A 112 -6.56 12.41 -14.64
C LYS A 112 -5.42 11.80 -15.47
N ASN A 113 -5.30 10.48 -15.50
CA ASN A 113 -4.15 9.80 -16.11
C ASN A 113 -2.81 10.41 -15.62
N ALA A 114 -2.72 10.64 -14.31
CA ALA A 114 -1.55 11.26 -13.70
C ALA A 114 -0.32 10.35 -13.87
N GLY A 115 0.82 10.97 -14.10
CA GLY A 115 2.11 10.28 -14.18
C GLY A 115 2.61 9.83 -12.79
N ALA A 116 3.93 9.90 -12.58
CA ALA A 116 4.54 9.51 -11.32
C ALA A 116 4.26 10.53 -10.20
N PHE A 117 3.99 10.03 -9.00
CA PHE A 117 3.94 10.78 -7.74
C PHE A 117 4.42 9.89 -6.60
N ILE A 118 4.83 10.50 -5.50
CA ILE A 118 5.37 9.79 -4.33
C ILE A 118 4.45 10.04 -3.13
N ILE A 119 4.19 8.99 -2.36
CA ILE A 119 3.49 9.07 -1.07
C ILE A 119 4.53 8.86 0.02
N GLU A 120 4.62 9.79 0.97
CA GLU A 120 5.70 9.87 1.95
C GLU A 120 5.20 9.86 3.38
N ILE A 121 6.07 9.42 4.29
CA ILE A 121 5.97 9.63 5.74
C ILE A 121 7.36 10.00 6.27
N ALA A 122 7.43 11.05 7.09
CA ALA A 122 8.65 11.41 7.79
C ALA A 122 8.79 10.61 9.10
N LYS A 123 10.02 10.45 9.59
CA LYS A 123 10.27 9.78 10.89
C LYS A 123 9.45 10.41 12.01
N THR A 124 9.47 11.74 12.13
CA THR A 124 8.69 12.46 13.14
C THR A 124 7.18 12.33 12.97
N GLU A 125 6.71 12.22 11.73
CA GLU A 125 5.30 11.98 11.42
C GLU A 125 4.87 10.58 11.85
N SER A 126 5.71 9.58 11.63
CA SER A 126 5.49 8.22 12.14
C SER A 126 5.37 8.18 13.67
N GLU A 127 6.21 8.98 14.36
CA GLU A 127 6.21 9.04 15.83
C GLU A 127 4.92 9.66 16.39
N TYR A 128 4.49 10.86 15.90
CA TYR A 128 3.31 11.53 16.47
C TYR A 128 1.97 10.98 15.94
N THR A 129 1.95 10.26 14.83
CA THR A 129 0.75 9.60 14.32
C THR A 129 0.59 8.18 14.83
N ASP A 130 1.59 7.64 15.54
CA ASP A 130 1.67 6.25 15.97
C ASP A 130 1.48 5.27 14.79
N GLN A 131 1.98 5.65 13.61
CA GLN A 131 1.89 4.85 12.40
C GLN A 131 3.28 4.47 11.90
N GLU A 132 3.70 3.26 12.17
CA GLU A 132 4.98 2.73 11.71
C GLU A 132 5.08 2.69 10.17
N PRO A 133 6.29 2.83 9.59
CA PRO A 133 6.49 2.75 8.14
C PRO A 133 5.95 1.47 7.50
N SER A 134 6.04 0.33 8.21
CA SER A 134 5.50 -0.96 7.77
C SER A 134 3.97 -0.96 7.69
N GLU A 135 3.29 -0.26 8.61
CA GLU A 135 1.85 -0.06 8.56
C GLU A 135 1.49 0.92 7.44
N PHE A 136 2.19 2.05 7.39
CA PHE A 136 1.97 3.09 6.39
C PHE A 136 1.95 2.52 4.96
N ILE A 137 3.00 1.80 4.56
CA ILE A 137 3.06 1.21 3.21
C ILE A 137 1.96 0.16 2.99
N THR A 138 1.61 -0.62 4.02
CA THR A 138 0.52 -1.59 3.93
C THR A 138 -0.83 -0.90 3.68
N VAL A 139 -1.09 0.22 4.37
CA VAL A 139 -2.29 1.03 4.21
C VAL A 139 -2.35 1.65 2.81
N VAL A 140 -1.23 2.18 2.31
CA VAL A 140 -1.13 2.74 0.96
C VAL A 140 -1.39 1.68 -0.12
N LEU A 141 -0.81 0.49 0.01
CA LEU A 141 -1.05 -0.62 -0.93
C LEU A 141 -2.51 -1.08 -0.90
N ALA A 142 -3.11 -1.19 0.29
CA ALA A 142 -4.53 -1.53 0.43
C ALA A 142 -5.43 -0.48 -0.24
N ALA A 143 -5.10 0.81 -0.11
CA ALA A 143 -5.81 1.90 -0.78
C ALA A 143 -5.70 1.80 -2.31
N ALA A 144 -4.52 1.49 -2.84
CA ALA A 144 -4.30 1.26 -4.27
C ALA A 144 -5.11 0.06 -4.79
N ILE A 145 -5.14 -1.06 -4.04
CA ILE A 145 -5.99 -2.23 -4.34
C ILE A 145 -7.46 -1.80 -4.40
N LYS A 146 -7.92 -1.06 -3.37
CA LYS A 146 -9.31 -0.61 -3.27
C LYS A 146 -9.77 0.17 -4.48
N GLU A 147 -8.93 1.07 -4.97
CA GLU A 147 -9.22 1.91 -6.13
C GLU A 147 -8.82 1.24 -7.47
N SER A 148 -8.37 -0.02 -7.44
CA SER A 148 -7.89 -0.76 -8.62
C SER A 148 -6.83 0.03 -9.41
N TYR A 149 -5.85 0.58 -8.68
CA TYR A 149 -4.74 1.35 -9.24
C TYR A 149 -3.61 0.40 -9.62
N GLN A 150 -3.60 -0.06 -10.87
CA GLN A 150 -2.65 -1.07 -11.39
C GLN A 150 -1.38 -0.42 -12.01
N HIS A 151 -0.75 0.48 -11.26
CA HIS A 151 0.48 1.16 -11.64
C HIS A 151 1.50 1.09 -10.50
N PRO A 152 2.78 1.43 -10.75
CA PRO A 152 3.77 1.52 -9.70
C PRO A 152 3.34 2.47 -8.59
N VAL A 153 3.44 2.03 -7.34
CA VAL A 153 3.22 2.82 -6.14
C VAL A 153 4.58 3.21 -5.59
N PHE A 154 4.92 4.48 -5.70
CA PHE A 154 6.16 5.02 -5.17
C PHE A 154 5.91 5.55 -3.76
N SER A 155 6.62 4.98 -2.79
CA SER A 155 6.61 5.48 -1.42
C SER A 155 8.04 5.61 -0.89
N GLN A 156 8.27 6.59 -0.03
CA GLN A 156 9.58 6.82 0.58
C GLN A 156 9.44 7.38 2.00
N GLY A 157 10.51 7.24 2.78
CA GLY A 157 10.67 7.94 4.04
C GLY A 157 11.23 9.34 3.77
N ASP A 158 10.51 10.38 4.21
CA ASP A 158 10.99 11.75 4.17
C ASP A 158 11.89 12.02 5.38
N ARG A 159 13.07 12.62 5.13
CA ARG A 159 14.04 13.03 6.18
C ARG A 159 14.37 11.93 7.19
N CYS A 160 14.46 10.69 6.74
CA CYS A 160 14.93 9.60 7.56
C CYS A 160 16.46 9.70 7.72
N GLN A 161 16.90 10.12 8.92
CA GLN A 161 18.32 10.15 9.27
C GLN A 161 18.67 8.85 10.02
N PHE A 162 19.79 8.26 9.64
CA PHE A 162 20.38 7.19 10.44
C PHE A 162 21.26 7.84 11.50
N SER A 163 21.04 7.51 12.78
CA SER A 163 22.02 7.79 13.83
C SER A 163 23.26 6.96 13.58
N ALA A 164 24.43 7.60 13.57
CA ALA A 164 25.72 6.94 13.52
C ALA A 164 25.98 6.13 14.80
#